data_b103f4c0729496678443cc9e26264568
#
_entry.id   b103f4c0729496678443cc9e26264568
#
_cell.length_a   1.000
_cell.length_b   1.000
_cell.length_c   1.000
_cell.angle_alpha   90.00
_cell.angle_beta   90.00
_cell.angle_gamma   90.00
#
_symmetry.space_group_name_H-M   'P 1'
#
loop_
_entity.id
_entity.type
_entity.pdbx_description
1 polymer ?
#
loop_
_entity_poly.entity_id
_entity_poly.type
_entity_poly.pdbx_seq_one_letter_code
_entity_poly.pdbx_strand_id
1 'polypeptide(L)'
;MSEAFDITETLDVKGESCPMPVVKTKNAIDDVPEGGVLEMLSTDSGSMSDINGWAQGTDGVELLKQVEDGDLYKHYIEKTD
;
A
#
# COMPACT_ATOMS: atom_id res chain seq x y z
N MET A 1 -10.98 12.82 11.28
CA MET A 1 -10.76 12.65 10.50
C MET A 1 -9.77 12.32 10.07
N SER A 2 -9.49 11.92 9.74
CA SER A 2 -8.42 11.49 9.71
C SER A 2 -7.77 11.34 8.45
N GLU A 3 -8.15 10.72 7.52
CA GLU A 3 -7.53 10.53 6.26
C GLU A 3 -7.77 11.73 5.37
N ALA A 4 -6.71 12.16 4.70
CA ALA A 4 -6.79 13.31 3.82
C ALA A 4 -7.17 12.91 2.39
N PHE A 5 -7.35 11.63 2.14
CA PHE A 5 -7.65 11.13 0.79
C PHE A 5 -8.69 10.03 0.87
N ASP A 6 -9.43 9.86 -0.20
CA ASP A 6 -10.46 8.84 -0.28
C ASP A 6 -9.84 7.49 -0.63
N ILE A 7 -10.21 6.46 0.12
CA ILE A 7 -9.73 5.11 -0.13
C ILE A 7 -10.62 4.49 -1.20
N THR A 8 -10.01 4.06 -2.29
CA THR A 8 -10.73 3.41 -3.38
C THR A 8 -10.88 1.92 -3.12
N GLU A 9 -9.81 1.32 -2.58
CA GLU A 9 -9.79 -0.11 -2.35
C GLU A 9 -8.91 -0.43 -1.16
N THR A 10 -9.26 -1.45 -0.39
CA THR A 10 -8.46 -1.90 0.75
C THR A 10 -7.96 -3.31 0.47
N LEU A 11 -6.66 -3.50 0.60
CA LEU A 11 -6.01 -4.79 0.43
C LEU A 11 -5.54 -5.27 1.80
N ASP A 12 -6.04 -6.43 2.22
CA ASP A 12 -5.69 -7.00 3.51
C ASP A 12 -4.66 -8.10 3.30
N VAL A 13 -3.43 -7.85 3.72
CA VAL A 13 -2.36 -8.84 3.67
C VAL A 13 -1.84 -9.15 5.07
N LYS A 14 -2.69 -8.97 6.08
CA LYS A 14 -2.31 -9.32 7.44
C LYS A 14 -2.00 -10.80 7.51
N GLY A 15 -0.93 -11.14 8.21
CA GLY A 15 -0.48 -12.51 8.32
C GLY A 15 0.44 -12.96 7.20
N GLU A 16 0.59 -12.17 6.14
CA GLU A 16 1.50 -12.48 5.06
C GLU A 16 2.87 -11.87 5.34
N SER A 17 3.90 -12.54 4.88
CA SER A 17 5.26 -12.02 5.05
C SER A 17 5.91 -11.80 3.70
N CYS A 18 6.98 -11.02 3.70
CA CYS A 18 7.75 -10.69 2.52
C CYS A 18 8.08 -11.95 1.73
N PRO A 19 7.89 -11.95 0.41
CA PRO A 19 7.58 -10.80 -0.45
C PRO A 19 6.09 -10.66 -0.76
N MET A 20 5.21 -11.41 -0.11
CA MET A 20 3.80 -11.46 -0.48
C MET A 20 3.09 -10.11 -0.38
N PRO A 21 3.33 -9.28 0.65
CA PRO A 21 2.66 -7.97 0.66
C PRO A 21 2.95 -7.15 -0.59
N VAL A 22 4.20 -7.16 -1.05
CA VAL A 22 4.56 -6.42 -2.26
C VAL A 22 3.91 -7.03 -3.49
N VAL A 23 3.95 -8.35 -3.59
CA VAL A 23 3.37 -9.05 -4.75
C VAL A 23 1.88 -8.77 -4.85
N LYS A 24 1.17 -8.86 -3.71
CA LYS A 24 -0.27 -8.65 -3.71
C LYS A 24 -0.61 -7.19 -3.97
N THR A 25 0.19 -6.25 -3.46
CA THR A 25 -0.01 -4.84 -3.71
C THR A 25 0.17 -4.52 -5.20
N LYS A 26 1.20 -5.10 -5.81
CA LYS A 26 1.44 -4.90 -7.23
C LYS A 26 0.25 -5.37 -8.06
N ASN A 27 -0.32 -6.51 -7.70
CA ASN A 27 -1.48 -7.03 -8.43
C ASN A 27 -2.72 -6.20 -8.17
N ALA A 28 -2.93 -5.77 -6.92
CA ALA A 28 -4.13 -5.04 -6.55
C ALA A 28 -4.15 -3.65 -7.17
N ILE A 29 -2.99 -3.01 -7.28
CA ILE A 29 -2.93 -1.64 -7.79
C ILE A 29 -3.37 -1.58 -9.26
N ASP A 30 -3.25 -2.68 -9.99
CA ASP A 30 -3.70 -2.71 -11.36
C ASP A 30 -5.20 -2.54 -11.49
N ASP A 31 -5.95 -2.89 -10.43
CA ASP A 31 -7.40 -2.76 -10.42
C ASP A 31 -7.86 -1.40 -9.90
N VAL A 32 -6.94 -0.58 -9.42
CA VAL A 32 -7.27 0.74 -8.91
C VAL A 32 -7.27 1.71 -10.08
N PRO A 33 -8.34 2.53 -10.24
CA PRO A 33 -8.35 3.50 -11.34
C PRO A 33 -7.36 4.62 -11.10
N GLU A 34 -7.00 5.29 -12.16
CA GLU A 34 -6.10 6.43 -12.08
C GLU A 34 -6.69 7.47 -11.12
N GLY A 35 -5.88 7.93 -10.20
CA GLY A 35 -6.32 8.86 -9.16
C GLY A 35 -6.89 8.17 -7.94
N GLY A 36 -7.07 6.85 -7.99
CA GLY A 36 -7.56 6.09 -6.84
C GLY A 36 -6.46 5.78 -5.85
N VAL A 37 -6.86 5.46 -4.63
CA VAL A 37 -5.94 5.18 -3.54
C VAL A 37 -6.19 3.78 -3.02
N LEU A 38 -5.12 3.01 -2.91
CA LEU A 38 -5.14 1.67 -2.33
C LEU A 38 -4.64 1.74 -0.90
N GLU A 39 -5.45 1.27 0.03
CA GLU A 39 -5.03 1.10 1.43
C GLU A 39 -4.60 -0.34 1.63
N MET A 40 -3.35 -0.55 2.01
CA MET A 40 -2.84 -1.89 2.22
C MET A 40 -2.56 -2.09 3.70
N LEU A 41 -3.08 -3.15 4.27
CA LEU A 41 -2.93 -3.49 5.68
C LEU A 41 -2.01 -4.68 5.82
N SER A 42 -0.95 -4.54 6.61
CA SER A 42 0.06 -5.59 6.78
C SER A 42 0.43 -5.71 8.26
N THR A 43 0.84 -6.90 8.65
CA THR A 43 1.42 -7.12 9.99
C THR A 43 2.91 -7.40 9.90
N ASP A 44 3.49 -7.35 8.73
CA ASP A 44 4.92 -7.60 8.52
C ASP A 44 5.68 -6.28 8.62
N SER A 45 6.55 -6.16 9.61
CA SER A 45 7.30 -4.92 9.82
C SER A 45 8.20 -4.60 8.63
N GLY A 46 8.63 -5.62 7.89
CA GLY A 46 9.45 -5.39 6.70
C GLY A 46 8.69 -4.72 5.59
N SER A 47 7.34 -4.73 5.64
CA SER A 47 6.54 -4.12 4.58
C SER A 47 6.78 -2.62 4.49
N MET A 48 7.16 -1.97 5.58
CA MET A 48 7.39 -0.53 5.56
C MET A 48 8.45 -0.16 4.54
N SER A 49 9.62 -0.81 4.59
CA SER A 49 10.66 -0.50 3.63
C SER A 49 10.42 -1.18 2.29
N ASP A 50 9.81 -2.36 2.28
CA ASP A 50 9.56 -3.06 1.02
C ASP A 50 8.60 -2.29 0.14
N ILE A 51 7.50 -1.80 0.71
CA ILE A 51 6.53 -1.03 -0.05
C ILE A 51 7.11 0.31 -0.48
N ASN A 52 7.87 0.96 0.41
CA ASN A 52 8.52 2.21 0.07
C ASN A 52 9.46 2.03 -1.13
N GLY A 53 10.28 0.99 -1.09
CA GLY A 53 11.20 0.72 -2.20
C GLY A 53 10.47 0.37 -3.49
N TRP A 54 9.41 -0.43 -3.37
CA TRP A 54 8.62 -0.79 -4.54
C TRP A 54 7.98 0.44 -5.19
N ALA A 55 7.40 1.32 -4.35
CA ALA A 55 6.72 2.50 -4.86
C ALA A 55 7.71 3.45 -5.56
N GLN A 56 8.91 3.59 -4.98
CA GLN A 56 9.89 4.49 -5.57
C GLN A 56 10.42 3.96 -6.90
N GLY A 57 10.45 2.65 -7.06
CA GLY A 57 10.95 2.05 -8.29
C GLY A 57 9.88 1.76 -9.33
N THR A 58 8.64 2.13 -9.07
CA THR A 58 7.53 1.81 -9.95
C THR A 58 6.90 3.08 -10.48
N ASP A 59 6.82 3.19 -11.81
CA ASP A 59 6.12 4.30 -12.44
C ASP A 59 4.63 4.10 -12.31
N GLY A 60 3.89 5.19 -12.15
CA GLY A 60 2.45 5.13 -12.13
C GLY A 60 1.85 4.97 -10.75
N VAL A 61 2.67 4.98 -9.71
CA VAL A 61 2.18 4.91 -8.34
C VAL A 61 2.92 5.91 -7.47
N GLU A 62 2.25 6.37 -6.43
CA GLU A 62 2.87 7.27 -5.46
C GLU A 62 2.47 6.81 -4.06
N LEU A 63 3.46 6.63 -3.20
CA LEU A 63 3.21 6.28 -1.80
C LEU A 63 2.89 7.57 -1.06
N LEU A 64 1.64 7.69 -0.62
CA LEU A 64 1.17 8.91 0.02
C LEU A 64 1.50 8.92 1.50
N LYS A 65 1.37 7.78 2.16
CA LYS A 65 1.50 7.74 3.62
C LYS A 65 1.73 6.31 4.07
N GLN A 66 2.50 6.17 5.13
CA GLN A 66 2.64 4.90 5.84
C GLN A 66 2.41 5.17 7.31
N VAL A 67 1.63 4.31 7.95
CA VAL A 67 1.28 4.45 9.36
C VAL A 67 1.62 3.17 10.08
N GLU A 68 2.30 3.29 11.20
CA GLU A 68 2.55 2.16 12.08
C GLU A 68 1.64 2.30 13.30
N ASP A 69 0.80 1.31 13.52
CA ASP A 69 -0.17 1.32 14.61
C ASP A 69 -0.07 -0.01 15.34
N GLY A 70 0.82 -0.07 16.33
CA GLY A 70 1.10 -1.32 17.00
C GLY A 70 1.74 -2.29 16.03
N ASP A 71 1.09 -3.44 15.84
CA ASP A 71 1.57 -4.45 14.90
C ASP A 71 0.97 -4.30 13.52
N LEU A 72 0.16 -3.27 13.31
CA LEU A 72 -0.50 -3.06 12.04
C LEU A 72 0.21 -1.94 11.27
N TYR A 73 0.55 -2.23 10.04
CA TYR A 73 1.23 -1.27 9.16
C TYR A 73 0.30 -0.96 8.00
N LYS A 74 -0.04 0.32 7.86
CA LYS A 74 -0.98 0.78 6.82
C LYS A 74 -0.22 1.56 5.78
N HIS A 75 -0.50 1.25 4.52
CA HIS A 75 0.18 1.92 3.41
C HIS A 75 -0.87 2.47 2.47
N TYR A 76 -0.69 3.73 2.07
CA TYR A 76 -1.65 4.41 1.19
C TYR A 76 -0.93 4.76 -0.10
N ILE A 77 -1.37 4.17 -1.18
CA ILE A 77 -0.68 4.24 -2.46
C ILE A 77 -1.68 4.75 -3.50
N GLU A 78 -1.32 5.84 -4.16
CA GLU A 78 -2.16 6.42 -5.19
C GLU A 78 -1.71 5.91 -6.55
N LYS A 79 -2.66 5.57 -7.39
CA LYS A 79 -2.37 5.23 -8.78
C LYS A 79 -2.39 6.52 -9.58
N THR A 80 -1.22 6.93 -10.07
CA THR A 80 -1.08 8.22 -10.75
C THR A 80 -1.13 8.09 -12.26
N ASP A 81 -1.14 6.85 -12.76
CA ASP A 81 -1.06 6.65 -14.20
C ASP A 81 -2.06 5.64 -14.71
#